data_1d38f9a8c2b66533d0580c95fe8b415a
#
_entry.id   1d38f9a8c2b66533d0580c95fe8b415a
#
_cell.length_a   1.000
_cell.length_b   1.000
_cell.length_c   1.000
_cell.angle_alpha   90.00
_cell.angle_beta   90.00
_cell.angle_gamma   90.00
#
_symmetry.space_group_name_H-M   'P 1'
#
loop_
_entity.id
_entity.type
_entity.pdbx_description
1 polymer ?
#
loop_
_entity_poly.entity_id
_entity_poly.type
_entity_poly.pdbx_seq_one_letter_code
_entity_poly.pdbx_strand_id
1 'polypeptide(L)'
;QKVFGKNSVKPVCPISLSTINRRNIYGETLLHRAVAHQDVDLVRNIIKAGGNVNVQDYAGWTALHKASVEGFYGIANELLKAGADVNARGNEQITPLQDAVKEGHYEVYSKLNTSYSIGI
;
A
#
# COMPACT_ATOMS: atom_id res chain seq x y z
N GLN A 1 21.10 9.63 -29.61
CA GLN A 1 20.71 9.52 -29.29
C GLN A 1 20.47 9.14 -28.83
N LYS A 2 20.60 8.94 -28.67
CA LYS A 2 20.23 8.66 -28.18
C LYS A 2 19.87 8.02 -27.63
N VAL A 3 20.12 7.79 -27.42
CA VAL A 3 19.55 7.35 -26.94
C VAL A 3 19.49 6.79 -26.37
N PHE A 4 19.76 6.55 -26.12
CA PHE A 4 19.53 6.18 -25.53
C PHE A 4 19.11 5.57 -25.06
N GLY A 5 19.18 5.37 -24.96
CA GLY A 5 18.59 4.93 -24.57
C GLY A 5 18.59 4.29 -24.00
N LYS A 6 18.93 4.24 -23.86
CA LYS A 6 18.82 3.88 -23.38
C LYS A 6 18.45 3.52 -22.58
N ASN A 7 18.45 3.53 -22.40
CA ASN A 7 18.15 3.33 -21.73
C ASN A 7 17.62 2.86 -21.22
N SER A 8 18.00 2.38 -21.77
CA SER A 8 17.28 1.85 -21.18
C SER A 8 17.01 1.66 -19.83
N VAL A 9 17.81 1.76 -19.07
CA VAL A 9 17.49 1.89 -17.70
C VAL A 9 16.82 3.17 -17.56
N LYS A 10 15.56 3.06 -17.54
CA LYS A 10 14.83 4.20 -17.28
C LYS A 10 15.19 4.69 -15.96
N PRO A 11 15.77 5.83 -15.85
CA PRO A 11 15.99 6.41 -14.56
C PRO A 11 14.66 6.51 -13.91
N VAL A 12 14.62 6.09 -12.68
CA VAL A 12 13.42 6.24 -11.91
C VAL A 12 13.23 7.72 -11.74
N CYS A 13 12.26 8.26 -12.39
CA CYS A 13 11.88 9.63 -12.15
C CYS A 13 11.46 9.74 -10.71
N PRO A 14 12.08 10.62 -9.92
CA PRO A 14 11.62 10.78 -8.56
C PRO A 14 10.19 11.24 -8.58
N ILE A 15 9.35 10.56 -7.83
CA ILE A 15 7.96 10.94 -7.70
C ILE A 15 7.90 12.11 -6.75
N SER A 16 7.30 13.21 -7.18
CA SER A 16 7.23 14.38 -6.31
C SER A 16 6.25 14.16 -5.18
N LEU A 17 6.50 14.82 -4.05
CA LEU A 17 5.62 14.73 -2.90
C LEU A 17 4.22 15.24 -3.23
N SER A 18 4.12 16.24 -4.09
CA SER A 18 2.80 16.75 -4.47
C SER A 18 1.99 15.69 -5.23
N THR A 19 2.66 14.89 -6.06
CA THR A 19 2.00 13.79 -6.76
C THR A 19 1.60 12.69 -5.79
N ILE A 20 2.49 12.34 -4.87
CA ILE A 20 2.23 11.30 -3.88
C ILE A 20 1.05 11.67 -2.99
N ASN A 21 0.96 12.94 -2.60
CA ASN A 21 -0.02 13.38 -1.61
C ASN A 21 -1.35 13.83 -2.24
N ARG A 22 -1.42 13.85 -3.57
CA ARG A 22 -2.64 14.27 -4.24
C ARG A 22 -3.73 13.23 -4.03
N ARG A 23 -4.94 13.69 -3.74
CA ARG A 23 -6.08 12.80 -3.55
C ARG A 23 -7.07 12.99 -4.68
N ASN A 24 -7.68 11.89 -5.10
CA ASN A 24 -8.77 11.98 -6.07
C ASN A 24 -10.09 12.25 -5.34
N ILE A 25 -11.20 12.19 -6.06
CA ILE A 25 -12.51 12.51 -5.49
C ILE A 25 -12.93 11.53 -4.39
N TYR A 26 -12.33 10.36 -4.33
CA TYR A 26 -12.59 9.37 -3.29
C TYR A 26 -11.61 9.48 -2.13
N GLY A 27 -10.71 10.44 -2.17
CA GLY A 27 -9.68 10.60 -1.15
C GLY A 27 -8.52 9.65 -1.30
N GLU A 28 -8.45 8.94 -2.42
CA GLU A 28 -7.39 7.97 -2.66
C GLU A 28 -6.11 8.66 -3.10
N THR A 29 -4.99 8.19 -2.55
CA THR A 29 -3.68 8.65 -2.99
C THR A 29 -3.17 7.73 -4.09
N LEU A 30 -2.03 8.10 -4.65
CA LEU A 30 -1.38 7.26 -5.66
C LEU A 30 -1.12 5.85 -5.10
N LEU A 31 -0.77 5.75 -3.82
CA LEU A 31 -0.52 4.45 -3.20
C LEU A 31 -1.76 3.57 -3.19
N HIS A 32 -2.92 4.11 -2.86
CA HIS A 32 -4.17 3.36 -2.92
C HIS A 32 -4.37 2.76 -4.32
N ARG A 33 -4.14 3.56 -5.34
CA ARG A 33 -4.35 3.12 -6.71
C ARG A 33 -3.30 2.13 -7.18
N ALA A 34 -2.05 2.32 -6.74
CA ALA A 34 -0.97 1.38 -7.06
C ALA A 34 -1.28 -0.01 -6.49
N VAL A 35 -1.79 -0.06 -5.26
CA VAL A 35 -2.18 -1.32 -4.64
C VAL A 35 -3.35 -1.94 -5.39
N ALA A 36 -4.36 -1.13 -5.72
CA ALA A 36 -5.54 -1.63 -6.44
C ALA A 36 -5.16 -2.26 -7.78
N HIS A 37 -4.13 -1.72 -8.43
CA HIS A 37 -3.65 -2.25 -9.72
C HIS A 37 -2.58 -3.32 -9.55
N GLN A 38 -2.23 -3.66 -8.33
CA GLN A 38 -1.20 -4.63 -8.00
C GLN A 38 0.15 -4.27 -8.61
N ASP A 39 0.45 -2.97 -8.66
CA ASP A 39 1.69 -2.46 -9.23
C ASP A 39 2.75 -2.39 -8.13
N VAL A 40 3.44 -3.51 -7.92
CA VAL A 40 4.41 -3.65 -6.83
C VAL A 40 5.54 -2.65 -6.96
N ASP A 41 6.02 -2.42 -8.19
CA ASP A 41 7.13 -1.50 -8.40
C ASP A 41 6.75 -0.07 -8.04
N LEU A 42 5.54 0.33 -8.42
CA LEU A 42 5.06 1.67 -8.06
C LEU A 42 4.88 1.79 -6.55
N VAL A 43 4.37 0.75 -5.90
CA VAL A 43 4.25 0.74 -4.43
C VAL A 43 5.62 0.97 -3.80
N ARG A 44 6.63 0.24 -4.26
CA ARG A 44 7.98 0.39 -3.73
C ARG A 44 8.54 1.79 -3.97
N ASN A 45 8.30 2.34 -5.15
CA ASN A 45 8.80 3.67 -5.49
C ASN A 45 8.16 4.74 -4.63
N ILE A 46 6.86 4.62 -4.37
CA ILE A 46 6.16 5.58 -3.50
C ILE A 46 6.73 5.51 -2.09
N ILE A 47 6.95 4.31 -1.58
CA ILE A 47 7.53 4.12 -0.25
C ILE A 47 8.94 4.73 -0.18
N LYS A 48 9.76 4.48 -1.19
CA LYS A 48 11.11 5.05 -1.25
C LYS A 48 11.10 6.56 -1.29
N ALA A 49 10.10 7.14 -1.92
CA ALA A 49 9.98 8.59 -2.02
C ALA A 49 9.41 9.23 -0.76
N GLY A 50 9.13 8.43 0.26
CA GLY A 50 8.67 8.95 1.55
C GLY A 50 7.16 9.08 1.66
N GLY A 51 6.41 8.37 0.83
CA GLY A 51 4.96 8.42 0.89
C GLY A 51 4.44 7.88 2.22
N ASN A 52 3.39 8.51 2.73
CA ASN A 52 2.75 8.05 3.95
C ASN A 52 1.89 6.83 3.62
N VAL A 53 2.22 5.69 4.22
CA VAL A 53 1.50 4.44 3.94
C VAL A 53 0.20 4.33 4.72
N ASN A 54 -0.05 5.23 5.66
CA ASN A 54 -1.21 5.13 6.54
C ASN A 54 -2.34 6.09 6.21
N VAL A 55 -2.34 6.67 5.01
CA VAL A 55 -3.40 7.58 4.60
C VAL A 55 -4.69 6.78 4.42
N GLN A 56 -5.77 7.31 4.98
CA GLN A 56 -7.10 6.75 4.78
C GLN A 56 -7.81 7.53 3.68
N ASP A 57 -8.50 6.83 2.80
CA ASP A 57 -9.34 7.50 1.83
C ASP A 57 -10.59 8.03 2.54
N TYR A 58 -11.52 8.63 1.82
CA TYR A 58 -12.69 9.24 2.46
C TYR A 58 -13.64 8.21 3.08
N ALA A 59 -13.51 6.94 2.70
CA ALA A 59 -14.26 5.86 3.33
C ALA A 59 -13.49 5.23 4.50
N GLY A 60 -12.27 5.71 4.77
CA GLY A 60 -11.47 5.21 5.89
C GLY A 60 -10.51 4.09 5.55
N TRP A 61 -10.42 3.70 4.28
CA TRP A 61 -9.58 2.56 3.90
C TRP A 61 -8.14 2.98 3.68
N THR A 62 -7.21 2.18 4.18
CA THR A 62 -5.78 2.36 3.90
C THR A 62 -5.35 1.41 2.78
N ALA A 63 -4.16 1.61 2.29
CA ALA A 63 -3.57 0.70 1.29
C ALA A 63 -3.50 -0.73 1.84
N LEU A 64 -3.22 -0.88 3.13
CA LEU A 64 -3.13 -2.21 3.74
C LEU A 64 -4.49 -2.91 3.79
N HIS A 65 -5.58 -2.17 4.00
CA HIS A 65 -6.93 -2.74 3.90
C HIS A 65 -7.14 -3.33 2.51
N LYS A 66 -6.78 -2.59 1.47
CA LYS A 66 -6.97 -3.05 0.10
C LYS A 66 -6.16 -4.29 -0.19
N ALA A 67 -4.89 -4.30 0.22
CA ALA A 67 -4.03 -5.47 0.02
C ALA A 67 -4.60 -6.68 0.76
N SER A 68 -5.21 -6.46 1.92
CA SER A 68 -5.80 -7.54 2.71
C SER A 68 -7.05 -8.11 2.08
N VAL A 69 -7.92 -7.23 1.55
CA VAL A 69 -9.13 -7.66 0.86
C VAL A 69 -8.80 -8.48 -0.37
N GLU A 70 -7.78 -8.05 -1.11
CA GLU A 70 -7.43 -8.71 -2.37
C GLU A 70 -6.47 -9.88 -2.20
N GLY A 71 -5.87 -10.02 -1.04
CA GLY A 71 -4.93 -11.10 -0.79
C GLY A 71 -3.55 -10.87 -1.40
N PHE A 72 -3.16 -9.63 -1.58
CA PHE A 72 -1.87 -9.29 -2.18
C PHE A 72 -0.76 -9.37 -1.14
N TYR A 73 -0.28 -10.58 -0.92
CA TYR A 73 0.70 -10.85 0.14
C TYR A 73 1.98 -10.02 -0.01
N GLY A 74 2.54 -9.98 -1.22
CA GLY A 74 3.79 -9.24 -1.45
C GLY A 74 3.64 -7.76 -1.17
N ILE A 75 2.52 -7.19 -1.58
CA ILE A 75 2.26 -5.77 -1.35
C ILE A 75 2.00 -5.52 0.14
N ALA A 76 1.24 -6.40 0.79
CA ALA A 76 1.01 -6.27 2.23
C ALA A 76 2.35 -6.30 2.98
N ASN A 77 3.25 -7.17 2.57
CA ASN A 77 4.57 -7.27 3.17
C ASN A 77 5.37 -5.98 3.00
N GLU A 78 5.35 -5.39 1.81
CA GLU A 78 6.03 -4.11 1.56
C GLU A 78 5.45 -2.99 2.41
N LEU A 79 4.13 -2.95 2.53
CA LEU A 79 3.48 -1.92 3.34
C LEU A 79 3.83 -2.08 4.81
N LEU A 80 3.84 -3.30 5.31
CA LEU A 80 4.17 -3.56 6.71
C LEU A 80 5.62 -3.20 7.03
N LYS A 81 6.54 -3.49 6.12
CA LYS A 81 7.94 -3.08 6.30
C LYS A 81 8.08 -1.57 6.34
N ALA A 82 7.19 -0.86 5.69
CA ALA A 82 7.22 0.60 5.64
C ALA A 82 6.45 1.24 6.80
N GLY A 83 5.95 0.45 7.74
CA GLY A 83 5.30 0.97 8.92
C GLY A 83 3.79 1.11 8.80
N ALA A 84 3.16 0.35 7.92
CA ALA A 84 1.69 0.38 7.84
C ALA A 84 1.08 -0.09 9.15
N ASP A 85 0.04 0.61 9.57
CA ASP A 85 -0.63 0.35 10.84
C ASP A 85 -1.56 -0.86 10.69
N VAL A 86 -1.23 -1.97 11.34
CA VAL A 86 -2.05 -3.18 11.28
C VAL A 86 -3.37 -3.01 12.00
N ASN A 87 -3.49 -1.99 12.83
CA ASN A 87 -4.70 -1.72 13.60
C ASN A 87 -5.52 -0.56 13.04
N ALA A 88 -5.21 -0.10 11.84
CA ALA A 88 -5.95 0.99 11.23
C ALA A 88 -7.42 0.59 11.11
N ARG A 89 -8.31 1.47 11.55
CA ARG A 89 -9.73 1.20 11.52
C ARG A 89 -10.37 1.96 10.39
N GLY A 90 -10.88 1.21 9.43
CA GLY A 90 -11.59 1.79 8.30
C GLY A 90 -13.06 2.00 8.61
N ASN A 91 -13.86 2.02 7.57
CA ASN A 91 -15.29 2.16 7.73
C ASN A 91 -15.82 1.03 8.61
N GLU A 92 -16.75 1.34 9.50
CA GLU A 92 -17.33 0.39 10.44
C GLU A 92 -16.30 -0.25 11.38
N GLN A 93 -15.18 0.45 11.59
CA GLN A 93 -14.13 0.02 12.52
C GLN A 93 -13.42 -1.27 12.07
N ILE A 94 -13.46 -1.57 10.79
CA ILE A 94 -12.85 -2.79 10.25
C ILE A 94 -11.34 -2.60 10.12
N THR A 95 -10.58 -3.59 10.60
CA THR A 95 -9.12 -3.59 10.47
C THR A 95 -8.69 -4.43 9.27
N PRO A 96 -7.44 -4.25 8.78
CA PRO A 96 -6.94 -5.11 7.71
C PRO A 96 -6.99 -6.60 8.05
N LEU A 97 -6.75 -6.94 9.31
CA LEU A 97 -6.81 -8.33 9.75
C LEU A 97 -8.20 -8.93 9.55
N GLN A 98 -9.24 -8.16 9.91
CA GLN A 98 -10.62 -8.60 9.71
C GLN A 98 -10.94 -8.77 8.23
N ASP A 99 -10.41 -7.89 7.38
CA ASP A 99 -10.60 -8.01 5.94
C ASP A 99 -9.97 -9.30 5.41
N ALA A 100 -8.75 -9.61 5.84
CA ALA A 100 -8.07 -10.82 5.38
C ALA A 100 -8.83 -12.08 5.82
N VAL A 101 -9.34 -12.09 7.04
CA VAL A 101 -10.12 -13.22 7.55
C VAL A 101 -11.41 -13.38 6.76
N LYS A 102 -12.11 -12.28 6.57
CA LYS A 102 -13.41 -12.30 5.88
C LYS A 102 -13.28 -12.83 4.46
N GLU A 103 -12.20 -12.46 3.77
CA GLU A 103 -12.00 -12.87 2.39
C GLU A 103 -11.22 -14.18 2.26
N GLY A 104 -10.81 -14.78 3.36
CA GLY A 104 -10.14 -16.08 3.36
C GLY A 104 -8.68 -16.03 2.93
N HIS A 105 -8.04 -14.87 3.01
CA HIS A 105 -6.64 -14.73 2.60
C HIS A 105 -5.71 -15.02 3.78
N TYR A 106 -5.51 -16.31 4.04
CA TYR A 106 -4.81 -16.74 5.25
C TYR A 106 -3.33 -16.41 5.27
N GLU A 107 -2.68 -16.33 4.12
CA GLU A 107 -1.28 -15.91 4.08
C GLU A 107 -1.14 -14.48 4.58
N VAL A 108 -2.00 -13.60 4.10
CA VAL A 108 -2.02 -12.20 4.53
C VAL A 108 -2.39 -12.13 6.01
N TYR A 109 -3.40 -12.89 6.39
CA TYR A 109 -3.81 -12.97 7.80
C TYR A 109 -2.63 -13.32 8.71
N SER A 110 -1.89 -14.37 8.35
CA SER A 110 -0.75 -14.82 9.15
C SER A 110 0.31 -13.72 9.26
N LYS A 111 0.57 -13.03 8.16
CA LYS A 111 1.56 -11.96 8.16
C LYS A 111 1.12 -10.79 9.04
N LEU A 112 -0.13 -10.39 8.93
CA LEU A 112 -0.68 -9.31 9.74
C LEU A 112 -0.68 -9.68 11.22
N ASN A 113 -1.07 -10.91 11.52
CA ASN A 113 -1.15 -11.38 12.90
C ASN A 113 0.24 -11.42 13.53
N THR A 114 1.25 -11.86 12.80
CA THR A 114 2.62 -11.86 13.27
C THR A 114 3.11 -10.43 13.53
N SER A 115 2.82 -9.51 12.61
CA SER A 115 3.20 -8.11 12.77
C SER A 115 2.53 -7.48 13.97
N TYR A 116 1.26 -7.79 14.19
CA TYR A 116 0.54 -7.31 15.35
C TYR A 116 1.18 -7.81 16.64
N SER A 117 1.50 -9.08 16.68
CA SER A 117 2.12 -9.69 17.88
C SER A 117 3.48 -9.07 18.18
N ILE A 118 4.27 -8.80 17.13
CA ILE A 118 5.59 -8.20 17.30
C ILE A 118 5.45 -6.76 17.77
N GLY A 119 4.39 -6.09 17.37
CA GLY A 119 4.17 -4.70 17.73
C GLY A 119 3.81 -4.46 19.19
N ILE A 120 3.58 -5.52 19.92
CA ILE A 120 3.29 -5.41 21.35
C ILE A 120 4.57 -5.32 22.20
#